data_a8362350ea525b01d1de2389dc7ef902
#
_entry.id   a8362350ea525b01d1de2389dc7ef902
#
_cell.length_a   1.000
_cell.length_b   1.000
_cell.length_c   1.000
_cell.angle_alpha   90.00
_cell.angle_beta   90.00
_cell.angle_gamma   90.00
#
_symmetry.space_group_name_H-M   'P 1'
#
loop_
_entity.id
_entity.type
_entity.pdbx_description
1 polymer ?
#
loop_
_entity_poly.entity_id
_entity_poly.type
_entity_poly.pdbx_seq_one_letter_code
_entity_poly.pdbx_strand_id
1 'polypeptide(L)'
;MYGDSLNPIPPPIAPVGNFPPNVPSSEVQHRVDTPQVVIPHARVKELRPLWVTWFAHPFANWFWFYFGFVAALSGSTMKYPGSGPVVIVGWLTGHLVNAKHPWPEIKLLLASAGMGYVLDGIVTKMGVLKFFEPTTWWWPLPLWMVMMWPNFAGTLNSSMKWLRGRYRLGALLGAIAGPFSYYSGVTWGAVELGWGFWPAMIVIGIEWALAMPALLWLSARWVPEADGAGIKN
;
A
#
# COMPACT_ATOMS: atom_id res chain seq x y z
N MET A 1 10.41 -34.63 -23.95
CA MET A 1 11.51 -35.46 -23.37
C MET A 1 12.28 -34.54 -22.42
N TYR A 2 11.90 -34.52 -21.14
CA TYR A 2 12.68 -33.88 -20.07
C TYR A 2 13.06 -34.98 -19.10
N GLY A 3 14.37 -35.27 -19.05
CA GLY A 3 14.94 -36.30 -18.19
C GLY A 3 15.10 -35.73 -16.76
N ASP A 4 14.37 -36.30 -15.83
CA ASP A 4 14.58 -36.13 -14.40
C ASP A 4 15.93 -36.72 -13.98
N SER A 5 16.90 -35.90 -13.73
CA SER A 5 18.11 -36.29 -13.01
C SER A 5 17.80 -36.31 -11.50
N LEU A 6 17.32 -37.44 -11.02
CA LEU A 6 17.21 -37.72 -9.60
C LEU A 6 18.62 -37.78 -9.01
N ASN A 7 18.99 -36.87 -8.14
CA ASN A 7 20.17 -36.97 -7.32
C ASN A 7 20.11 -38.25 -6.46
N PRO A 8 21.14 -39.08 -6.43
CA PRO A 8 21.16 -40.30 -5.63
C PRO A 8 21.03 -39.96 -4.15
N ILE A 9 20.15 -40.67 -3.46
CA ILE A 9 19.97 -40.61 -2.02
C ILE A 9 21.29 -41.03 -1.36
N PRO A 10 21.87 -40.24 -0.43
CA PRO A 10 23.07 -40.64 0.27
C PRO A 10 22.80 -41.92 1.09
N PRO A 11 23.81 -42.83 1.20
CA PRO A 11 23.65 -44.06 1.93
C PRO A 11 23.34 -43.80 3.42
N PRO A 12 22.62 -44.69 4.09
CA PRO A 12 22.29 -44.52 5.50
C PRO A 12 23.58 -44.50 6.33
N ILE A 13 23.62 -43.58 7.32
CA ILE A 13 24.72 -43.44 8.27
C ILE A 13 24.82 -44.74 9.07
N ALA A 14 25.99 -45.40 9.04
CA ALA A 14 26.24 -46.60 9.82
C ALA A 14 26.05 -46.31 11.30
N PRO A 15 25.46 -47.25 12.11
CA PRO A 15 25.33 -47.09 13.52
C PRO A 15 26.71 -46.92 14.19
N VAL A 16 26.81 -46.02 15.16
CA VAL A 16 28.02 -45.76 15.94
C VAL A 16 28.46 -47.06 16.57
N GLY A 17 29.42 -47.75 15.94
CA GLY A 17 29.98 -49.00 16.42
C GLY A 17 30.79 -48.79 17.70
N ASN A 18 30.76 -49.77 18.59
CA ASN A 18 31.55 -49.84 19.81
C ASN A 18 33.02 -49.58 19.53
N PHE A 19 33.60 -48.56 20.12
CA PHE A 19 35.01 -48.28 20.05
C PHE A 19 35.80 -49.33 20.82
N PRO A 20 36.92 -49.82 20.34
CA PRO A 20 37.79 -50.72 21.10
C PRO A 20 38.34 -50.00 22.35
N PRO A 21 38.57 -50.68 23.46
CA PRO A 21 38.79 -50.09 24.79
C PRO A 21 40.18 -49.43 25.00
N ASN A 22 40.98 -49.22 23.98
CA ASN A 22 42.35 -48.69 24.09
C ASN A 22 42.69 -47.61 23.07
N VAL A 23 41.78 -46.66 22.78
CA VAL A 23 42.12 -45.51 21.94
C VAL A 23 42.68 -44.41 22.84
N PRO A 24 43.88 -43.84 22.59
CA PRO A 24 44.43 -42.71 23.35
C PRO A 24 43.49 -41.52 23.31
N SER A 25 43.33 -40.83 24.42
CA SER A 25 42.43 -39.68 24.56
C SER A 25 42.72 -38.53 23.57
N SER A 26 43.95 -38.41 23.07
CA SER A 26 44.32 -37.45 22.03
C SER A 26 43.71 -37.76 20.64
N GLU A 27 43.45 -39.02 20.33
CA GLU A 27 42.86 -39.44 19.06
C GLU A 27 41.34 -39.32 19.06
N VAL A 28 40.71 -39.38 20.24
CA VAL A 28 39.31 -39.14 20.45
C VAL A 28 38.98 -37.63 20.28
N GLN A 29 39.87 -36.76 20.75
CA GLN A 29 39.70 -35.31 20.65
C GLN A 29 39.72 -34.84 19.21
N HIS A 30 40.57 -35.42 18.35
CA HIS A 30 40.64 -35.09 16.93
C HIS A 30 39.44 -35.56 16.10
N ARG A 31 38.63 -36.49 16.61
CA ARG A 31 37.40 -36.94 15.94
C ARG A 31 36.13 -36.16 16.34
N VAL A 32 36.20 -35.39 17.42
CA VAL A 32 35.10 -34.57 17.89
C VAL A 32 35.08 -33.23 17.12
N ASP A 33 36.18 -32.84 16.50
CA ASP A 33 36.23 -31.73 15.55
C ASP A 33 35.71 -32.13 14.15
N THR A 34 34.63 -32.91 14.12
CA THR A 34 33.82 -33.00 12.89
C THR A 34 33.38 -31.60 12.52
N PRO A 35 33.66 -31.11 11.30
CA PRO A 35 33.17 -29.83 10.88
C PRO A 35 31.64 -29.88 11.09
N GLN A 36 31.14 -29.04 11.98
CA GLN A 36 29.73 -28.82 12.11
C GLN A 36 29.26 -28.50 10.70
N VAL A 37 28.51 -29.42 10.11
CA VAL A 37 27.79 -29.13 8.85
C VAL A 37 26.83 -28.01 9.26
N VAL A 38 27.31 -26.77 9.09
CA VAL A 38 26.46 -25.61 9.12
C VAL A 38 25.56 -25.82 7.92
N ILE A 39 24.45 -26.51 8.16
CA ILE A 39 23.34 -26.50 7.22
C ILE A 39 23.06 -25.02 7.07
N PRO A 40 23.34 -24.41 5.90
CA PRO A 40 22.93 -23.02 5.69
C PRO A 40 21.46 -23.08 6.02
N HIS A 41 21.02 -22.29 7.00
CA HIS A 41 19.60 -22.12 7.24
C HIS A 41 19.06 -21.67 5.90
N ALA A 42 18.70 -22.62 5.05
CA ALA A 42 17.90 -22.37 3.88
C ALA A 42 16.76 -21.56 4.44
N ARG A 43 16.77 -20.25 4.17
CA ARG A 43 15.73 -19.35 4.60
C ARG A 43 14.47 -20.07 4.16
N VAL A 44 13.77 -20.72 5.12
CA VAL A 44 12.45 -21.27 4.87
C VAL A 44 11.68 -20.06 4.41
N LYS A 45 11.52 -19.94 3.10
CA LYS A 45 10.74 -18.90 2.49
C LYS A 45 9.34 -19.21 2.98
N GLU A 46 8.95 -18.58 4.10
CA GLU A 46 7.61 -18.75 4.63
C GLU A 46 6.68 -18.56 3.44
N LEU A 47 6.03 -19.62 3.02
CA LEU A 47 5.06 -19.61 1.92
C LEU A 47 3.90 -18.77 2.42
N ARG A 48 4.00 -17.46 2.21
CA ARG A 48 2.90 -16.56 2.53
C ARG A 48 1.69 -17.02 1.73
N PRO A 49 0.51 -17.14 2.35
CA PRO A 49 -0.70 -17.51 1.64
C PRO A 49 -0.90 -16.66 0.39
N LEU A 50 -1.42 -17.22 -0.69
CA LEU A 50 -1.60 -16.53 -1.97
C LEU A 50 -2.40 -15.23 -1.85
N TRP A 51 -3.39 -15.19 -0.95
CA TRP A 51 -4.17 -13.98 -0.69
C TRP A 51 -3.31 -12.84 -0.11
N VAL A 52 -2.29 -13.16 0.71
CA VAL A 52 -1.35 -12.17 1.26
C VAL A 52 -0.48 -11.59 0.15
N THR A 53 0.04 -12.44 -0.75
CA THR A 53 0.87 -11.99 -1.89
C THR A 53 0.06 -11.19 -2.90
N TRP A 54 -1.23 -11.48 -3.04
CA TRP A 54 -2.15 -10.73 -3.88
C TRP A 54 -2.26 -9.27 -3.45
N PHE A 55 -2.47 -8.97 -2.16
CA PHE A 55 -2.54 -7.59 -1.66
C PHE A 55 -1.23 -6.80 -1.82
N ALA A 56 -0.09 -7.47 -1.88
CA ALA A 56 1.21 -6.83 -2.11
C ALA A 56 1.48 -6.51 -3.59
N HIS A 57 0.67 -7.07 -4.53
CA HIS A 57 0.88 -6.86 -5.95
C HIS A 57 0.37 -5.48 -6.40
N PRO A 58 1.15 -4.67 -7.16
CA PRO A 58 0.73 -3.33 -7.60
C PRO A 58 -0.59 -3.29 -8.33
N PHE A 59 -0.89 -4.29 -9.17
CA PHE A 59 -2.17 -4.38 -9.87
C PHE A 59 -3.35 -4.58 -8.90
N ALA A 60 -3.18 -5.48 -7.91
CA ALA A 60 -4.22 -5.69 -6.89
C ALA A 60 -4.42 -4.45 -6.01
N ASN A 61 -3.35 -3.74 -5.68
CA ASN A 61 -3.41 -2.47 -4.97
C ASN A 61 -4.23 -1.43 -5.74
N TRP A 62 -3.96 -1.28 -7.06
CA TRP A 62 -4.76 -0.41 -7.92
C TRP A 62 -6.22 -0.85 -8.03
N PHE A 63 -6.48 -2.17 -8.15
CA PHE A 63 -7.83 -2.73 -8.18
C PHE A 63 -8.61 -2.39 -6.90
N TRP A 64 -8.02 -2.60 -5.73
CA TRP A 64 -8.66 -2.31 -4.45
C TRP A 64 -8.90 -0.82 -4.23
N PHE A 65 -7.97 0.02 -4.64
CA PHE A 65 -8.18 1.47 -4.66
C PHE A 65 -9.43 1.83 -5.47
N TYR A 66 -9.52 1.30 -6.70
CA TYR A 66 -10.66 1.60 -7.57
C TYR A 66 -11.97 1.02 -7.03
N PHE A 67 -11.92 -0.16 -6.45
CA PHE A 67 -13.08 -0.76 -5.78
C PHE A 67 -13.57 0.08 -4.60
N GLY A 68 -12.67 0.59 -3.75
CA GLY A 68 -12.97 1.54 -2.69
C GLY A 68 -13.59 2.83 -3.21
N PHE A 69 -13.05 3.36 -4.32
CA PHE A 69 -13.59 4.55 -5.00
C PHE A 69 -15.04 4.33 -5.45
N VAL A 70 -15.31 3.25 -6.18
CA VAL A 70 -16.65 2.92 -6.65
C VAL A 70 -17.61 2.67 -5.48
N ALA A 71 -17.17 1.95 -4.44
CA ALA A 71 -17.99 1.71 -3.25
C ALA A 71 -18.36 3.00 -2.51
N ALA A 72 -17.45 4.00 -2.48
CA ALA A 72 -17.73 5.29 -1.85
C ALA A 72 -18.78 6.08 -2.64
N LEU A 73 -18.65 6.19 -3.96
CA LEU A 73 -19.60 6.89 -4.80
C LEU A 73 -20.97 6.22 -4.82
N SER A 74 -21.00 4.89 -5.05
CA SER A 74 -22.27 4.15 -5.07
C SER A 74 -22.96 4.17 -3.71
N GLY A 75 -22.20 4.04 -2.62
CA GLY A 75 -22.75 4.11 -1.27
C GLY A 75 -23.40 5.44 -0.94
N SER A 76 -22.77 6.55 -1.33
CA SER A 76 -23.33 7.89 -1.17
C SER A 76 -24.67 8.05 -1.91
N THR A 77 -24.74 7.61 -3.16
CA THR A 77 -25.94 7.75 -4.00
C THR A 77 -27.06 6.77 -3.63
N MET A 78 -26.73 5.58 -3.17
CA MET A 78 -27.68 4.54 -2.75
C MET A 78 -28.16 4.68 -1.30
N LYS A 79 -27.84 5.78 -0.62
CA LYS A 79 -28.16 6.04 0.79
C LYS A 79 -27.50 5.07 1.79
N TYR A 80 -26.35 4.49 1.43
CA TYR A 80 -25.51 3.68 2.30
C TYR A 80 -24.10 4.30 2.42
N PRO A 81 -23.97 5.55 2.93
CA PRO A 81 -22.70 6.30 2.89
C PRO A 81 -21.56 5.65 3.68
N GLY A 82 -21.88 4.70 4.55
CA GLY A 82 -20.88 3.91 5.28
C GLY A 82 -20.20 2.80 4.47
N SER A 83 -20.76 2.38 3.32
CA SER A 83 -20.22 1.26 2.55
C SER A 83 -18.81 1.55 2.01
N GLY A 84 -18.58 2.75 1.47
CA GLY A 84 -17.25 3.17 1.01
C GLY A 84 -16.21 3.14 2.12
N PRO A 85 -16.41 3.84 3.25
CA PRO A 85 -15.51 3.76 4.41
C PRO A 85 -15.19 2.33 4.86
N VAL A 86 -16.20 1.44 4.95
CA VAL A 86 -15.99 0.04 5.34
C VAL A 86 -15.08 -0.70 4.35
N VAL A 87 -15.35 -0.58 3.05
CA VAL A 87 -14.52 -1.20 2.00
C VAL A 87 -13.10 -0.65 2.04
N ILE A 88 -12.94 0.68 2.15
CA ILE A 88 -11.64 1.34 2.19
C ILE A 88 -10.84 0.89 3.42
N VAL A 89 -11.44 0.86 4.60
CA VAL A 89 -10.77 0.38 5.81
C VAL A 89 -10.36 -1.09 5.66
N GLY A 90 -11.23 -1.93 5.10
CA GLY A 90 -10.95 -3.35 4.88
C GLY A 90 -9.70 -3.56 4.01
N TRP A 91 -9.63 -2.93 2.84
CA TRP A 91 -8.47 -3.10 1.97
C TRP A 91 -7.21 -2.42 2.48
N LEU A 92 -7.32 -1.23 3.12
CA LEU A 92 -6.17 -0.56 3.76
C LEU A 92 -5.61 -1.40 4.91
N THR A 93 -6.45 -2.11 5.66
CA THR A 93 -5.99 -3.07 6.67
C THR A 93 -5.18 -4.19 6.01
N GLY A 94 -5.68 -4.78 4.92
CA GLY A 94 -4.93 -5.76 4.13
C GLY A 94 -3.59 -5.20 3.59
N HIS A 95 -3.59 -3.95 3.13
CA HIS A 95 -2.38 -3.25 2.70
C HIS A 95 -1.37 -3.11 3.84
N LEU A 96 -1.80 -2.64 5.02
CA LEU A 96 -0.94 -2.43 6.18
C LEU A 96 -0.37 -3.73 6.75
N VAL A 97 -1.16 -4.81 6.80
CA VAL A 97 -0.68 -6.14 7.24
C VAL A 97 0.45 -6.65 6.34
N ASN A 98 0.44 -6.27 5.06
CA ASN A 98 1.47 -6.65 4.09
C ASN A 98 2.61 -5.63 3.96
N ALA A 99 2.47 -4.45 4.56
CA ALA A 99 3.48 -3.40 4.47
C ALA A 99 4.75 -3.81 5.24
N LYS A 100 5.92 -3.57 4.65
CA LYS A 100 7.22 -3.78 5.33
C LYS A 100 7.38 -2.84 6.53
N HIS A 101 6.86 -1.64 6.43
CA HIS A 101 6.95 -0.58 7.42
C HIS A 101 5.54 -0.02 7.70
N PRO A 102 4.71 -0.70 8.50
CA PRO A 102 3.31 -0.31 8.70
C PRO A 102 3.15 1.07 9.37
N TRP A 103 4.01 1.43 10.33
CA TRP A 103 3.92 2.72 11.01
C TRP A 103 4.10 3.93 10.10
N PRO A 104 5.14 4.02 9.25
CA PRO A 104 5.26 5.03 8.22
C PRO A 104 4.06 5.10 7.28
N GLU A 105 3.51 3.96 6.87
CA GLU A 105 2.30 3.91 6.03
C GLU A 105 1.09 4.49 6.78
N ILE A 106 0.85 4.10 8.04
CA ILE A 106 -0.24 4.65 8.86
C ILE A 106 -0.11 6.18 8.96
N LYS A 107 1.10 6.70 9.22
CA LYS A 107 1.33 8.16 9.27
C LYS A 107 0.96 8.83 7.95
N LEU A 108 1.31 8.23 6.81
CA LEU A 108 0.98 8.75 5.49
C LEU A 108 -0.54 8.76 5.26
N LEU A 109 -1.23 7.67 5.59
CA LEU A 109 -2.67 7.56 5.46
C LEU A 109 -3.41 8.60 6.32
N LEU A 110 -3.00 8.76 7.58
CA LEU A 110 -3.59 9.76 8.48
C LEU A 110 -3.31 11.20 8.02
N ALA A 111 -2.08 11.49 7.57
CA ALA A 111 -1.74 12.80 7.04
C ALA A 111 -2.52 13.12 5.76
N SER A 112 -2.73 12.13 4.90
CA SER A 112 -3.56 12.31 3.69
C SER A 112 -5.02 12.57 4.05
N ALA A 113 -5.58 11.85 5.01
CA ALA A 113 -6.94 12.12 5.50
C ALA A 113 -7.08 13.53 6.08
N GLY A 114 -6.11 13.97 6.88
CA GLY A 114 -6.06 15.33 7.42
C GLY A 114 -5.91 16.40 6.33
N MET A 115 -5.05 16.15 5.34
CA MET A 115 -4.87 17.03 4.19
C MET A 115 -6.18 17.17 3.40
N GLY A 116 -6.83 16.05 3.08
CA GLY A 116 -8.11 16.04 2.38
C GLY A 116 -9.21 16.73 3.16
N TYR A 117 -9.30 16.48 4.45
CA TYR A 117 -10.26 17.17 5.30
C TYR A 117 -10.08 18.70 5.26
N VAL A 118 -8.85 19.20 5.25
CA VAL A 118 -8.58 20.64 5.20
C VAL A 118 -8.84 21.18 3.80
N LEU A 119 -8.30 20.58 2.76
CA LEU A 119 -8.37 21.10 1.39
C LEU A 119 -9.79 21.02 0.83
N ASP A 120 -10.40 19.85 0.82
CA ASP A 120 -11.80 19.69 0.41
C ASP A 120 -12.76 20.45 1.31
N GLY A 121 -12.45 20.55 2.61
CA GLY A 121 -13.23 21.34 3.56
C GLY A 121 -13.25 22.83 3.22
N ILE A 122 -12.11 23.39 2.81
CA ILE A 122 -12.01 24.78 2.31
C ILE A 122 -12.84 24.93 1.05
N VAL A 123 -12.62 24.05 0.06
CA VAL A 123 -13.32 24.10 -1.24
C VAL A 123 -14.84 23.95 -1.07
N THR A 124 -15.27 23.12 -0.12
CA THR A 124 -16.70 22.96 0.24
C THR A 124 -17.26 24.21 0.93
N LYS A 125 -16.52 24.78 1.89
CA LYS A 125 -16.94 26.04 2.55
C LYS A 125 -16.99 27.24 1.62
N MET A 126 -16.15 27.26 0.59
CA MET A 126 -16.23 28.25 -0.49
C MET A 126 -17.46 28.05 -1.40
N GLY A 127 -18.20 26.93 -1.22
CA GLY A 127 -19.37 26.61 -2.03
C GLY A 127 -19.04 26.05 -3.42
N VAL A 128 -17.79 25.66 -3.66
CA VAL A 128 -17.38 25.03 -4.94
C VAL A 128 -17.92 23.62 -5.04
N LEU A 129 -17.82 22.85 -3.94
CA LEU A 129 -18.40 21.51 -3.79
C LEU A 129 -19.61 21.57 -2.85
N LYS A 130 -20.64 20.81 -3.19
CA LYS A 130 -21.80 20.59 -2.35
C LYS A 130 -22.10 19.10 -2.27
N PHE A 131 -22.44 18.63 -1.07
CA PHE A 131 -22.77 17.25 -0.81
C PHE A 131 -24.24 17.15 -0.39
N PHE A 132 -24.90 16.05 -0.76
CA PHE A 132 -26.29 15.79 -0.39
C PHE A 132 -26.46 15.26 1.03
N GLU A 133 -25.36 14.77 1.62
CA GLU A 133 -25.35 14.29 2.99
C GLU A 133 -25.29 15.44 3.99
N PRO A 134 -25.92 15.29 5.17
CA PRO A 134 -25.88 16.33 6.19
C PRO A 134 -24.46 16.55 6.69
N THR A 135 -24.01 17.79 6.60
CA THR A 135 -22.73 18.25 7.08
C THR A 135 -22.92 19.33 8.14
N THR A 136 -21.91 19.55 8.99
CA THR A 136 -21.94 20.58 10.02
C THR A 136 -20.84 21.62 9.77
N TRP A 137 -20.92 22.76 10.48
CA TRP A 137 -19.89 23.80 10.34
C TRP A 137 -18.48 23.29 10.61
N TRP A 138 -18.30 22.43 11.64
CA TRP A 138 -17.02 21.82 12.00
C TRP A 138 -16.73 20.52 11.25
N TRP A 139 -17.73 19.93 10.61
CA TRP A 139 -17.59 18.73 9.79
C TRP A 139 -18.26 18.96 8.42
N PRO A 140 -17.57 19.70 7.52
CA PRO A 140 -18.14 20.10 6.24
C PRO A 140 -18.18 19.00 5.19
N LEU A 141 -17.58 17.83 5.45
CA LEU A 141 -17.41 16.74 4.48
C LEU A 141 -18.12 15.48 4.96
N PRO A 142 -18.72 14.70 4.04
CA PRO A 142 -19.14 13.34 4.35
C PRO A 142 -17.91 12.45 4.64
N LEU A 143 -18.09 11.44 5.49
CA LEU A 143 -16.98 10.55 5.88
C LEU A 143 -16.36 9.85 4.68
N TRP A 144 -17.18 9.39 3.72
CA TRP A 144 -16.67 8.73 2.51
C TRP A 144 -15.72 9.63 1.71
N MET A 145 -15.96 10.95 1.67
CA MET A 145 -15.10 11.90 0.99
C MET A 145 -13.74 12.02 1.68
N VAL A 146 -13.72 12.13 3.00
CA VAL A 146 -12.48 12.14 3.80
C VAL A 146 -11.69 10.83 3.59
N MET A 147 -12.39 9.69 3.52
CA MET A 147 -11.77 8.38 3.33
C MET A 147 -11.18 8.16 1.92
N MET A 148 -11.57 8.96 0.94
CA MET A 148 -10.99 8.91 -0.41
C MET A 148 -9.50 9.27 -0.43
N TRP A 149 -9.07 10.13 0.46
CA TRP A 149 -7.67 10.55 0.57
C TRP A 149 -6.73 9.43 1.06
N PRO A 150 -6.98 8.74 2.18
CA PRO A 150 -6.19 7.57 2.54
C PRO A 150 -6.36 6.43 1.55
N ASN A 151 -7.53 6.27 0.91
CA ASN A 151 -7.74 5.34 -0.18
C ASN A 151 -6.72 5.57 -1.31
N PHE A 152 -6.55 6.83 -1.73
CA PHE A 152 -5.56 7.23 -2.72
C PHE A 152 -4.12 7.07 -2.20
N ALA A 153 -3.82 7.54 -0.98
CA ALA A 153 -2.48 7.49 -0.40
C ALA A 153 -1.93 6.06 -0.28
N GLY A 154 -2.79 5.05 -0.07
CA GLY A 154 -2.43 3.63 -0.09
C GLY A 154 -1.85 3.14 -1.42
N THR A 155 -1.96 3.91 -2.51
CA THR A 155 -1.37 3.58 -3.82
C THR A 155 0.06 4.10 -4.00
N LEU A 156 0.45 5.14 -3.25
CA LEU A 156 1.69 5.91 -3.49
C LEU A 156 2.97 5.09 -3.36
N ASN A 157 3.00 4.13 -2.44
CA ASN A 157 4.15 3.25 -2.20
C ASN A 157 4.03 1.88 -2.87
N SER A 158 2.98 1.66 -3.64
CA SER A 158 2.71 0.42 -4.36
C SER A 158 2.51 0.68 -5.86
N SER A 159 1.28 0.76 -6.34
CA SER A 159 0.97 0.94 -7.77
C SER A 159 1.50 2.26 -8.36
N MET A 160 1.62 3.32 -7.55
CA MET A 160 2.14 4.63 -7.96
C MET A 160 3.59 4.89 -7.54
N LYS A 161 4.30 3.88 -7.04
CA LYS A 161 5.70 4.01 -6.57
C LYS A 161 6.63 4.62 -7.63
N TRP A 162 6.38 4.38 -8.90
CA TRP A 162 7.14 4.93 -10.02
C TRP A 162 7.13 6.46 -10.10
N LEU A 163 6.15 7.12 -9.45
CA LEU A 163 6.01 8.58 -9.41
C LEU A 163 6.83 9.24 -8.30
N ARG A 164 7.36 8.45 -7.37
CA ARG A 164 8.15 8.92 -6.23
C ARG A 164 9.36 9.72 -6.70
N GLY A 165 9.56 10.91 -6.12
CA GLY A 165 10.60 11.86 -6.52
C GLY A 165 10.30 12.67 -7.79
N ARG A 166 9.23 12.35 -8.53
CA ARG A 166 8.83 13.07 -9.75
C ARG A 166 7.75 14.11 -9.46
N TYR A 167 8.03 15.04 -8.57
CA TYR A 167 7.05 16.00 -8.03
C TYR A 167 6.35 16.84 -9.11
N ARG A 168 7.09 17.31 -10.13
CA ARG A 168 6.51 18.08 -11.26
C ARG A 168 5.51 17.26 -12.07
N LEU A 169 5.84 16.00 -12.34
CA LEU A 169 4.92 15.07 -13.00
C LEU A 169 3.73 14.77 -12.11
N GLY A 170 3.96 14.61 -10.80
CA GLY A 170 2.90 14.46 -9.80
C GLY A 170 1.93 15.64 -9.82
N ALA A 171 2.43 16.87 -9.84
CA ALA A 171 1.61 18.08 -9.94
C ALA A 171 0.74 18.09 -11.21
N LEU A 172 1.35 17.78 -12.35
CA LEU A 172 0.63 17.71 -13.62
C LEU A 172 -0.47 16.65 -13.61
N LEU A 173 -0.14 15.44 -13.17
CA LEU A 173 -1.10 14.34 -13.07
C LEU A 173 -2.21 14.65 -12.05
N GLY A 174 -1.87 15.27 -10.93
CA GLY A 174 -2.84 15.73 -9.93
C GLY A 174 -3.80 16.76 -10.52
N ALA A 175 -3.26 17.77 -11.21
CA ALA A 175 -4.05 18.82 -11.86
C ALA A 175 -5.06 18.28 -12.88
N ILE A 176 -4.79 17.14 -13.48
CA ILE A 176 -5.66 16.51 -14.48
C ILE A 176 -6.56 15.46 -13.81
N ALA A 177 -5.99 14.49 -13.10
CA ALA A 177 -6.72 13.35 -12.54
C ALA A 177 -7.64 13.76 -11.38
N GLY A 178 -7.25 14.78 -10.58
CA GLY A 178 -8.09 15.34 -9.53
C GLY A 178 -9.46 15.76 -10.06
N PRO A 179 -9.55 16.75 -10.97
CA PRO A 179 -10.81 17.15 -11.58
C PRO A 179 -11.62 16.00 -12.17
N PHE A 180 -10.98 15.03 -12.85
CA PHE A 180 -11.67 13.85 -13.37
C PHE A 180 -12.31 12.99 -12.28
N SER A 181 -11.66 12.83 -11.14
CA SER A 181 -12.22 12.06 -10.02
C SER A 181 -13.47 12.73 -9.43
N TYR A 182 -13.45 14.06 -9.27
CA TYR A 182 -14.62 14.82 -8.80
C TYR A 182 -15.74 14.87 -9.85
N TYR A 183 -15.39 14.97 -11.12
CA TYR A 183 -16.37 14.86 -12.20
C TYR A 183 -17.07 13.49 -12.19
N SER A 184 -16.35 12.42 -11.88
CA SER A 184 -16.99 11.11 -11.64
C SER A 184 -18.01 11.18 -10.50
N GLY A 185 -17.68 11.85 -9.40
CA GLY A 185 -18.62 12.10 -8.30
C GLY A 185 -19.87 12.86 -8.74
N VAL A 186 -19.71 13.85 -9.63
CA VAL A 186 -20.84 14.60 -10.22
C VAL A 186 -21.71 13.71 -11.10
N THR A 187 -21.10 12.93 -11.99
CA THR A 187 -21.83 12.04 -12.91
C THR A 187 -22.59 10.94 -12.19
N TRP A 188 -22.09 10.51 -11.02
CA TRP A 188 -22.79 9.56 -10.15
C TRP A 188 -23.84 10.21 -9.26
N GLY A 189 -23.89 11.55 -9.20
CA GLY A 189 -24.82 12.28 -8.34
C GLY A 189 -24.42 12.30 -6.86
N ALA A 190 -23.16 12.06 -6.53
CA ALA A 190 -22.63 12.13 -5.17
C ALA A 190 -22.20 13.55 -4.76
N VAL A 191 -21.89 14.41 -5.75
CA VAL A 191 -21.37 15.77 -5.59
C VAL A 191 -22.06 16.72 -6.56
N GLU A 192 -22.33 17.94 -6.14
CA GLU A 192 -22.79 19.06 -6.98
C GLU A 192 -21.71 20.15 -7.04
N LEU A 193 -21.55 20.79 -8.20
CA LEU A 193 -20.63 21.92 -8.40
C LEU A 193 -21.37 23.24 -8.23
N GLY A 194 -21.12 23.93 -7.11
CA GLY A 194 -21.81 25.19 -6.80
C GLY A 194 -21.37 26.38 -7.64
N TRP A 195 -20.14 26.36 -8.21
CA TRP A 195 -19.62 27.44 -9.07
C TRP A 195 -19.76 27.12 -10.57
N GLY A 196 -20.45 26.04 -10.90
CA GLY A 196 -20.48 25.52 -12.27
C GLY A 196 -19.22 24.74 -12.64
N PHE A 197 -19.23 24.16 -13.84
CA PHE A 197 -18.24 23.16 -14.23
C PHE A 197 -16.79 23.69 -14.29
N TRP A 198 -16.53 24.69 -15.14
CA TRP A 198 -15.15 25.13 -15.39
C TRP A 198 -14.45 25.75 -14.17
N PRO A 199 -15.10 26.71 -13.44
CA PRO A 199 -14.45 27.27 -12.26
C PRO A 199 -14.16 26.23 -11.18
N ALA A 200 -15.08 25.28 -10.96
CA ALA A 200 -14.88 24.20 -9.99
C ALA A 200 -13.73 23.28 -10.41
N MET A 201 -13.65 22.85 -11.68
CA MET A 201 -12.57 22.01 -12.19
C MET A 201 -11.20 22.69 -12.08
N ILE A 202 -11.13 24.02 -12.30
CA ILE A 202 -9.88 24.78 -12.14
C ILE A 202 -9.44 24.79 -10.67
N VAL A 203 -10.35 25.07 -9.74
CA VAL A 203 -10.04 25.09 -8.29
C VAL A 203 -9.55 23.71 -7.83
N ILE A 204 -10.27 22.65 -8.17
CA ILE A 204 -9.88 21.27 -7.85
C ILE A 204 -8.54 20.91 -8.53
N GLY A 205 -8.32 21.34 -9.76
CA GLY A 205 -7.05 21.13 -10.45
C GLY A 205 -5.87 21.79 -9.75
N ILE A 206 -6.04 23.01 -9.26
CA ILE A 206 -5.02 23.71 -8.45
C ILE A 206 -4.79 22.98 -7.13
N GLU A 207 -5.85 22.60 -6.45
CA GLU A 207 -5.78 21.84 -5.19
C GLU A 207 -4.94 20.57 -5.37
N TRP A 208 -5.24 19.76 -6.36
CA TRP A 208 -4.52 18.51 -6.61
C TRP A 208 -3.12 18.71 -7.20
N ALA A 209 -2.87 19.82 -7.92
CA ALA A 209 -1.54 20.20 -8.35
C ALA A 209 -0.60 20.48 -7.15
N LEU A 210 -1.14 20.93 -6.02
CA LEU A 210 -0.41 21.18 -4.80
C LEU A 210 -0.38 19.94 -3.89
N ALA A 211 -1.51 19.27 -3.74
CA ALA A 211 -1.64 18.10 -2.87
C ALA A 211 -0.79 16.91 -3.32
N MET A 212 -0.76 16.63 -4.60
CA MET A 212 -0.06 15.46 -5.14
C MET A 212 1.47 15.51 -4.88
N PRO A 213 2.21 16.60 -5.17
CA PRO A 213 3.62 16.71 -4.78
C PRO A 213 3.85 16.61 -3.28
N ALA A 214 2.95 17.20 -2.46
CA ALA A 214 3.06 17.14 -1.01
C ALA A 214 2.92 15.69 -0.50
N LEU A 215 1.94 14.94 -1.01
CA LEU A 215 1.75 13.52 -0.68
C LEU A 215 2.95 12.66 -1.12
N LEU A 216 3.47 12.90 -2.33
CA LEU A 216 4.67 12.21 -2.83
C LEU A 216 5.91 12.53 -1.98
N TRP A 217 6.04 13.76 -1.51
CA TRP A 217 7.13 14.16 -0.62
C TRP A 217 7.00 13.49 0.75
N LEU A 218 5.80 13.46 1.35
CA LEU A 218 5.54 12.75 2.60
C LEU A 218 5.82 11.25 2.45
N SER A 219 5.35 10.63 1.37
CA SER A 219 5.62 9.24 1.05
C SER A 219 7.13 8.97 0.98
N ALA A 220 7.88 9.80 0.25
CA ALA A 220 9.33 9.65 0.11
C ALA A 220 10.07 9.89 1.43
N ARG A 221 9.58 10.77 2.29
CA ARG A 221 10.21 11.16 3.55
C ARG A 221 9.98 10.15 4.68
N TRP A 222 8.81 9.54 4.72
CA TRP A 222 8.40 8.69 5.85
C TRP A 222 8.51 7.21 5.56
N VAL A 223 8.19 6.79 4.33
CA VAL A 223 8.22 5.36 3.98
C VAL A 223 9.55 5.03 3.33
N PRO A 224 10.44 4.27 4.00
CA PRO A 224 11.71 3.85 3.41
C PRO A 224 11.49 3.07 2.11
N GLU A 225 12.39 3.24 1.15
CA GLU A 225 12.40 2.32 0.02
C GLU A 225 12.71 0.92 0.55
N ALA A 226 11.94 -0.06 0.10
CA ALA A 226 12.31 -1.45 0.34
C ALA A 226 13.69 -1.65 -0.28
N ASP A 227 14.70 -1.98 0.56
CA ASP A 227 16.08 -2.14 0.17
C ASP A 227 16.18 -2.85 -1.18
N GLY A 228 16.39 -2.07 -2.22
CA GLY A 228 16.88 -2.59 -3.47
C GLY A 228 18.24 -3.18 -3.15
N ALA A 229 18.38 -4.50 -3.27
CA ALA A 229 19.62 -5.20 -3.13
C ALA A 229 20.71 -4.36 -3.83
N GLY A 230 21.71 -3.93 -3.04
CA GLY A 230 22.78 -3.10 -3.52
C GLY A 230 23.49 -3.75 -4.70
N ILE A 231 23.22 -3.25 -5.88
CA ILE A 231 24.14 -3.29 -6.99
C ILE A 231 24.89 -1.96 -6.91
N LYS A 232 25.91 -1.94 -6.06
CA LYS A 232 27.01 -1.00 -6.21
C LYS A 232 27.86 -1.59 -7.32
N ASN A 233 27.83 -0.98 -8.49
CA ASN A 233 28.88 -1.13 -9.50
C ASN A 233 30.16 -0.46 -9.02
#